data_4e4be1d9c2cf0f2c05ef18ef0cb09b44
#
_entry.id   4e4be1d9c2cf0f2c05ef18ef0cb09b44
#
_cell.length_a   1.000
_cell.length_b   1.000
_cell.length_c   1.000
_cell.angle_alpha   90.00
_cell.angle_beta   90.00
_cell.angle_gamma   90.00
#
_symmetry.space_group_name_H-M   'P 1'
#
loop_
_entity.id
_entity.type
_entity.pdbx_description
1 polymer ?
#
loop_
_entity_poly.entity_id
_entity_poly.type
_entity_poly.pdbx_seq_one_letter_code
_entity_poly.pdbx_strand_id
1 'polypeptide(L)'
;MAKNAIVGQSGGPTSVINASLAGVYESCKRRGAGKVYGMLHGVAGLLERRTCVLDDKLKTALDIELLKRTPSSYLGSCRYKLPDWHTAEGEAVYQKLSEILGELDIGYFFYIGGNDSMDTIGKLADYGAHIGSDIRFMGVPKTIDNDLMVTDHTPGYGSAAKYIGVVMKEIIRDATVYGTKYVTIVEIMGRNAGWLTAAASLARGEDCEGVDMICLPEVPFNVDRFVEKVERMQKEKPSIVIAVSEGVKLADGRYVCELADDVHAVDAFGHKALTGTARFLANTVARRLDTKTRCIELSTLQRCAGHLTSRTDITEAYQVGGAAAKAAFEGHTGEMVALDRISNAPYQCTTSLHPISEVANLEKKVPLEWVNADHTAMLPEFLAYAMPLIQAELTPIYVEGLPHHIYLPET
;
A
#
# COMPACT_ATOMS: atom_id res chain seq x y z
N MET A 1 -30.80 -13.92 16.93
CA MET A 1 -29.84 -12.97 17.56
C MET A 1 -29.09 -12.26 16.43
N ALA A 2 -28.57 -11.07 16.68
CA ALA A 2 -27.75 -10.38 15.69
C ALA A 2 -26.42 -11.16 15.50
N LYS A 3 -26.05 -11.40 14.25
CA LYS A 3 -24.76 -12.05 13.93
C LYS A 3 -23.58 -11.15 14.27
N ASN A 4 -22.45 -11.76 14.60
CA ASN A 4 -21.21 -11.06 14.87
C ASN A 4 -20.45 -10.77 13.57
N ALA A 5 -19.56 -9.78 13.61
CA ALA A 5 -18.64 -9.46 12.54
C ALA A 5 -17.20 -9.77 12.96
N ILE A 6 -16.34 -10.08 11.99
CA ILE A 6 -14.91 -10.23 12.21
C ILE A 6 -14.14 -9.50 11.12
N VAL A 7 -13.07 -8.80 11.50
CA VAL A 7 -12.21 -8.06 10.58
C VAL A 7 -10.74 -8.36 10.81
N GLY A 8 -9.97 -8.51 9.74
CA GLY A 8 -8.52 -8.72 9.78
C GLY A 8 -7.78 -7.78 8.85
N GLN A 9 -6.49 -7.60 9.15
CA GLN A 9 -5.54 -6.81 8.38
C GLN A 9 -4.44 -7.72 7.84
N SER A 10 -4.00 -7.51 6.60
CA SER A 10 -3.10 -8.41 5.90
C SER A 10 -2.12 -7.69 4.97
N GLY A 11 -0.97 -8.31 4.73
CA GLY A 11 0.09 -7.80 3.87
C GLY A 11 0.89 -6.65 4.48
N GLY A 12 1.57 -5.86 3.65
CA GLY A 12 2.32 -4.68 4.09
C GLY A 12 1.38 -3.64 4.74
N PRO A 13 1.73 -3.07 5.89
CA PRO A 13 0.91 -2.03 6.51
C PRO A 13 0.96 -0.72 5.74
N THR A 14 0.03 0.19 6.03
CA THR A 14 0.02 1.58 5.52
C THR A 14 -0.26 2.56 6.65
N SER A 15 -0.09 3.85 6.39
CA SER A 15 -0.45 4.88 7.37
C SER A 15 -1.97 5.03 7.57
N VAL A 16 -2.81 4.44 6.71
CA VAL A 16 -4.29 4.58 6.75
C VAL A 16 -5.07 3.27 6.91
N ILE A 17 -4.39 2.12 6.98
CA ILE A 17 -5.06 0.82 7.10
C ILE A 17 -6.01 0.74 8.30
N ASN A 18 -5.68 1.45 9.39
CA ASN A 18 -6.51 1.51 10.58
C ASN A 18 -7.74 2.41 10.40
N ALA A 19 -7.71 3.37 9.46
CA ALA A 19 -8.91 4.12 9.10
C ALA A 19 -9.95 3.22 8.40
N SER A 20 -9.49 2.28 7.54
CA SER A 20 -10.38 1.25 6.98
C SER A 20 -10.97 0.34 8.07
N LEU A 21 -10.16 -0.06 9.06
CA LEU A 21 -10.63 -0.82 10.22
C LEU A 21 -11.70 -0.06 11.01
N ALA A 22 -11.48 1.23 11.28
CA ALA A 22 -12.46 2.09 11.94
C ALA A 22 -13.78 2.19 11.15
N GLY A 23 -13.69 2.31 9.82
CA GLY A 23 -14.86 2.34 8.93
C GLY A 23 -15.68 1.05 9.00
N VAL A 24 -15.01 -0.12 8.95
CA VAL A 24 -15.68 -1.43 9.13
C VAL A 24 -16.35 -1.51 10.50
N TYR A 25 -15.60 -1.21 11.58
CA TYR A 25 -16.08 -1.31 12.96
C TYR A 25 -17.33 -0.46 13.19
N GLU A 26 -17.24 0.84 12.94
CA GLU A 26 -18.36 1.74 13.20
C GLU A 26 -19.59 1.45 12.31
N SER A 27 -19.36 1.05 11.04
CA SER A 27 -20.47 0.71 10.14
C SER A 27 -21.17 -0.58 10.59
N CYS A 28 -20.44 -1.60 11.03
CA CYS A 28 -21.01 -2.82 11.61
C CYS A 28 -21.86 -2.50 12.86
N LYS A 29 -21.35 -1.66 13.77
CA LYS A 29 -22.10 -1.26 14.98
C LYS A 29 -23.37 -0.50 14.64
N ARG A 30 -23.31 0.47 13.74
CA ARG A 30 -24.50 1.23 13.29
C ARG A 30 -25.56 0.36 12.63
N ARG A 31 -25.17 -0.77 12.02
CA ARG A 31 -26.08 -1.72 11.33
C ARG A 31 -26.57 -2.84 12.24
N GLY A 32 -26.17 -2.83 13.51
CA GLY A 32 -26.69 -3.78 14.50
C GLY A 32 -25.95 -5.11 14.54
N ALA A 33 -24.68 -5.16 14.14
CA ALA A 33 -23.84 -6.32 14.46
C ALA A 33 -23.82 -6.56 15.98
N GLY A 34 -23.79 -7.81 16.39
CA GLY A 34 -23.59 -8.19 17.79
C GLY A 34 -22.23 -7.69 18.28
N LYS A 35 -21.26 -8.55 18.39
CA LYS A 35 -19.85 -8.20 18.64
C LYS A 35 -19.10 -7.98 17.32
N VAL A 36 -18.07 -7.14 17.36
CA VAL A 36 -17.10 -7.00 16.28
C VAL A 36 -15.75 -7.53 16.77
N TYR A 37 -15.30 -8.61 16.16
CA TYR A 37 -14.01 -9.23 16.48
C TYR A 37 -12.90 -8.69 15.56
N GLY A 38 -11.68 -8.57 16.12
CA GLY A 38 -10.45 -8.37 15.35
C GLY A 38 -9.66 -9.67 15.28
N MET A 39 -9.21 -10.04 14.07
CA MET A 39 -8.26 -11.14 13.88
C MET A 39 -6.85 -10.65 14.20
N LEU A 40 -6.23 -11.18 15.26
CA LEU A 40 -4.83 -10.84 15.57
C LEU A 40 -3.92 -11.56 14.59
N HIS A 41 -3.11 -10.78 13.84
CA HIS A 41 -2.26 -11.27 12.74
C HIS A 41 -3.03 -11.99 11.61
N GLY A 42 -4.21 -11.44 11.24
CA GLY A 42 -4.98 -11.90 10.10
C GLY A 42 -5.44 -13.36 10.17
N VAL A 43 -5.58 -14.01 9.01
CA VAL A 43 -6.06 -15.40 8.92
C VAL A 43 -5.13 -16.40 9.60
N ALA A 44 -3.80 -16.15 9.60
CA ALA A 44 -2.84 -17.01 10.30
C ALA A 44 -3.14 -17.07 11.81
N GLY A 45 -3.34 -15.91 12.43
CA GLY A 45 -3.71 -15.85 13.84
C GLY A 45 -5.13 -16.36 14.12
N LEU A 46 -6.07 -16.18 13.20
CA LEU A 46 -7.41 -16.75 13.31
C LEU A 46 -7.36 -18.28 13.37
N LEU A 47 -6.52 -18.92 12.55
CA LEU A 47 -6.28 -20.36 12.62
C LEU A 47 -5.71 -20.80 13.97
N GLU A 48 -5.03 -19.94 14.68
CA GLU A 48 -4.54 -20.13 16.05
C GLU A 48 -5.56 -19.68 17.13
N ARG A 49 -6.79 -19.31 16.72
CA ARG A 49 -7.86 -18.77 17.58
C ARG A 49 -7.50 -17.44 18.27
N ARG A 50 -6.56 -16.69 17.69
CA ARG A 50 -6.10 -15.41 18.21
C ARG A 50 -7.01 -14.28 17.71
N THR A 51 -7.94 -13.86 18.57
CA THR A 51 -8.89 -12.79 18.30
C THR A 51 -9.02 -11.86 19.50
N CYS A 52 -9.50 -10.64 19.26
CA CYS A 52 -9.92 -9.71 20.30
C CYS A 52 -11.33 -9.19 20.01
N VAL A 53 -12.05 -8.77 21.04
CA VAL A 53 -13.32 -8.06 20.89
C VAL A 53 -13.03 -6.57 20.77
N LEU A 54 -13.30 -5.97 19.59
CA LEU A 54 -13.02 -4.56 19.33
C LEU A 54 -13.90 -3.64 20.19
N ASP A 55 -15.12 -4.06 20.52
CA ASP A 55 -16.01 -3.31 21.43
C ASP A 55 -15.37 -3.07 22.81
N ASP A 56 -14.48 -3.95 23.26
CA ASP A 56 -13.76 -3.80 24.54
C ASP A 56 -12.53 -2.88 24.43
N LYS A 57 -12.08 -2.60 23.21
CA LYS A 57 -10.87 -1.82 22.93
C LYS A 57 -11.19 -0.40 22.45
N LEU A 58 -12.24 -0.25 21.65
CA LEU A 58 -12.65 1.01 21.02
C LEU A 58 -13.92 1.54 21.71
N LYS A 59 -13.76 2.09 22.92
CA LYS A 59 -14.88 2.46 23.79
C LYS A 59 -15.34 3.90 23.60
N THR A 60 -14.49 4.77 23.11
CA THR A 60 -14.74 6.21 23.02
C THR A 60 -14.51 6.71 21.60
N ALA A 61 -15.09 7.87 21.26
CA ALA A 61 -14.82 8.56 20.02
C ALA A 61 -13.31 8.90 19.87
N LEU A 62 -12.62 9.15 20.98
CA LEU A 62 -11.18 9.40 20.96
C LEU A 62 -10.39 8.16 20.53
N ASP A 63 -10.77 6.95 20.98
CA ASP A 63 -10.12 5.72 20.56
C ASP A 63 -10.22 5.52 19.04
N ILE A 64 -11.40 5.84 18.46
CA ILE A 64 -11.60 5.79 17.00
C ILE A 64 -10.75 6.84 16.28
N GLU A 65 -10.66 8.05 16.81
CA GLU A 65 -9.83 9.10 16.23
C GLU A 65 -8.32 8.79 16.34
N LEU A 66 -7.89 8.19 17.44
CA LEU A 66 -6.52 7.68 17.59
C LEU A 66 -6.26 6.52 16.62
N LEU A 67 -7.19 5.57 16.49
CA LEU A 67 -7.06 4.45 15.57
C LEU A 67 -6.85 4.93 14.14
N LYS A 68 -7.66 5.86 13.65
CA LYS A 68 -7.53 6.43 12.29
C LYS A 68 -6.19 7.10 12.04
N ARG A 69 -5.55 7.66 13.08
CA ARG A 69 -4.26 8.38 12.97
C ARG A 69 -3.04 7.52 13.33
N THR A 70 -3.28 6.31 13.82
CA THR A 70 -2.20 5.37 14.13
C THR A 70 -1.74 4.67 12.86
N PRO A 71 -0.50 4.83 12.42
CA PRO A 71 0.02 4.11 11.26
C PRO A 71 0.24 2.64 11.58
N SER A 72 0.46 1.84 10.54
CA SER A 72 0.65 0.38 10.62
C SER A 72 -0.64 -0.36 10.97
N SER A 73 -0.56 -1.67 11.20
CA SER A 73 -1.73 -2.54 11.42
C SER A 73 -1.99 -2.71 12.91
N TYR A 74 -3.08 -2.14 13.41
CA TYR A 74 -3.48 -2.22 14.82
C TYR A 74 -3.71 -3.67 15.29
N LEU A 75 -4.27 -4.51 14.43
CA LEU A 75 -4.50 -5.93 14.72
C LEU A 75 -3.28 -6.82 14.40
N GLY A 76 -2.15 -6.23 14.02
CA GLY A 76 -1.06 -6.97 13.41
C GLY A 76 -1.41 -7.38 11.97
N SER A 77 -0.47 -8.05 11.30
CA SER A 77 -0.63 -8.49 9.92
C SER A 77 -0.04 -9.87 9.73
N CYS A 78 -0.38 -10.53 8.63
CA CYS A 78 0.24 -11.77 8.21
C CYS A 78 0.52 -11.78 6.71
N ARG A 79 1.39 -12.71 6.31
CA ARG A 79 1.63 -13.11 4.92
C ARG A 79 1.33 -14.60 4.81
N TYR A 80 0.04 -14.94 4.84
CA TYR A 80 -0.43 -16.32 4.77
C TYR A 80 -1.30 -16.50 3.52
N LYS A 81 -0.91 -17.43 2.67
CA LYS A 81 -1.66 -17.79 1.46
C LYS A 81 -2.49 -19.03 1.76
N LEU A 82 -3.81 -18.91 1.62
CA LEU A 82 -4.71 -20.06 1.78
C LEU A 82 -4.38 -21.11 0.71
N PRO A 83 -4.27 -22.39 1.07
CA PRO A 83 -4.08 -23.49 0.12
C PRO A 83 -5.29 -23.65 -0.79
N ASP A 84 -5.18 -24.51 -1.79
CA ASP A 84 -6.32 -24.92 -2.61
C ASP A 84 -7.22 -25.87 -1.80
N TRP A 85 -8.48 -25.47 -1.57
CA TRP A 85 -9.43 -26.25 -0.79
C TRP A 85 -9.92 -27.53 -1.49
N HIS A 86 -9.63 -27.72 -2.77
CA HIS A 86 -9.91 -28.97 -3.47
C HIS A 86 -8.93 -30.10 -3.11
N THR A 87 -7.88 -29.83 -2.34
CA THR A 87 -6.97 -30.83 -1.78
C THR A 87 -7.38 -31.19 -0.37
N ALA A 88 -7.15 -32.43 0.05
CA ALA A 88 -7.50 -32.88 1.41
C ALA A 88 -6.83 -32.05 2.53
N GLU A 89 -5.56 -31.66 2.32
CA GLU A 89 -4.83 -30.80 3.26
C GLU A 89 -5.40 -29.37 3.28
N GLY A 90 -5.75 -28.86 2.11
CA GLY A 90 -6.36 -27.54 1.99
C GLY A 90 -7.74 -27.52 2.60
N GLU A 91 -8.62 -28.48 2.28
CA GLU A 91 -9.97 -28.57 2.83
C GLU A 91 -9.95 -28.55 4.37
N ALA A 92 -9.02 -29.25 5.03
CA ALA A 92 -8.89 -29.24 6.48
C ALA A 92 -8.65 -27.84 7.06
N VAL A 93 -7.95 -26.96 6.33
CA VAL A 93 -7.73 -25.56 6.75
C VAL A 93 -9.05 -24.77 6.72
N TYR A 94 -9.86 -24.95 5.67
CA TYR A 94 -11.14 -24.25 5.54
C TYR A 94 -12.19 -24.78 6.50
N GLN A 95 -12.20 -26.10 6.77
CA GLN A 95 -13.05 -26.69 7.80
C GLN A 95 -12.73 -26.07 9.17
N LYS A 96 -11.46 -26.00 9.54
CA LYS A 96 -11.01 -25.36 10.79
C LYS A 96 -11.42 -23.89 10.88
N LEU A 97 -11.27 -23.12 9.79
CA LEU A 97 -11.74 -21.74 9.76
C LEU A 97 -13.25 -21.65 9.95
N SER A 98 -14.01 -22.51 9.27
CA SER A 98 -15.48 -22.56 9.39
C SER A 98 -15.95 -22.91 10.81
N GLU A 99 -15.27 -23.84 11.49
CA GLU A 99 -15.53 -24.15 12.90
C GLU A 99 -15.33 -22.93 13.79
N ILE A 100 -14.17 -22.25 13.66
CA ILE A 100 -13.85 -21.06 14.46
C ILE A 100 -14.87 -19.94 14.20
N LEU A 101 -15.23 -19.70 12.95
CA LEU A 101 -16.22 -18.68 12.57
C LEU A 101 -17.62 -19.04 13.11
N GLY A 102 -17.98 -20.33 13.11
CA GLY A 102 -19.22 -20.86 13.69
C GLY A 102 -19.27 -20.68 15.21
N GLU A 103 -18.20 -21.02 15.92
CA GLU A 103 -18.09 -20.83 17.38
C GLU A 103 -18.23 -19.37 17.81
N LEU A 104 -17.73 -18.45 17.00
CA LEU A 104 -17.84 -17.01 17.22
C LEU A 104 -19.17 -16.42 16.71
N ASP A 105 -20.08 -17.24 16.16
CA ASP A 105 -21.36 -16.83 15.52
C ASP A 105 -21.17 -15.70 14.49
N ILE A 106 -20.13 -15.83 13.64
CA ILE A 106 -19.80 -14.83 12.61
C ILE A 106 -20.78 -14.92 11.45
N GLY A 107 -21.36 -13.77 11.07
CA GLY A 107 -22.14 -13.61 9.86
C GLY A 107 -21.47 -12.70 8.81
N TYR A 108 -20.46 -11.93 9.23
CA TYR A 108 -19.80 -10.95 8.37
C TYR A 108 -18.29 -11.01 8.55
N PHE A 109 -17.57 -11.27 7.46
CA PHE A 109 -16.11 -11.41 7.44
C PHE A 109 -15.50 -10.34 6.54
N PHE A 110 -14.60 -9.53 7.07
CA PHE A 110 -13.91 -8.47 6.36
C PHE A 110 -12.41 -8.69 6.38
N TYR A 111 -11.75 -8.52 5.21
CA TYR A 111 -10.30 -8.64 5.14
C TYR A 111 -9.72 -7.43 4.42
N ILE A 112 -8.89 -6.66 5.17
CA ILE A 112 -8.28 -5.43 4.68
C ILE A 112 -6.90 -5.78 4.14
N GLY A 113 -6.69 -5.62 2.83
CA GLY A 113 -5.41 -5.98 2.23
C GLY A 113 -5.30 -5.73 0.74
N GLY A 114 -4.18 -6.17 0.19
CA GLY A 114 -3.86 -6.10 -1.23
C GLY A 114 -4.31 -7.35 -2.00
N ASN A 115 -3.63 -7.62 -3.11
CA ASN A 115 -3.99 -8.65 -4.08
C ASN A 115 -4.12 -10.06 -3.44
N ASP A 116 -3.14 -10.50 -2.65
CA ASP A 116 -3.20 -11.80 -1.95
C ASP A 116 -4.36 -11.88 -0.93
N SER A 117 -4.76 -10.74 -0.36
CA SER A 117 -5.89 -10.68 0.55
C SER A 117 -7.21 -10.80 -0.18
N MET A 118 -7.30 -10.27 -1.41
CA MET A 118 -8.46 -10.44 -2.28
C MET A 118 -8.58 -11.90 -2.74
N ASP A 119 -7.47 -12.56 -3.10
CA ASP A 119 -7.43 -14.01 -3.35
C ASP A 119 -7.96 -14.82 -2.15
N THR A 120 -7.58 -14.42 -0.93
CA THR A 120 -8.11 -15.03 0.30
C THR A 120 -9.63 -14.89 0.42
N ILE A 121 -10.19 -13.70 0.16
CA ILE A 121 -11.65 -13.46 0.18
C ILE A 121 -12.36 -14.29 -0.88
N GLY A 122 -11.83 -14.34 -2.11
CA GLY A 122 -12.39 -15.17 -3.18
C GLY A 122 -12.50 -16.64 -2.79
N LYS A 123 -11.38 -17.20 -2.32
CA LYS A 123 -11.34 -18.61 -1.87
C LYS A 123 -12.29 -18.90 -0.70
N LEU A 124 -12.40 -18.00 0.27
CA LEU A 124 -13.33 -18.17 1.40
C LEU A 124 -14.79 -18.05 0.95
N ALA A 125 -15.10 -17.16 0.03
CA ALA A 125 -16.44 -17.03 -0.53
C ALA A 125 -16.84 -18.27 -1.34
N ASP A 126 -15.93 -18.78 -2.18
CA ASP A 126 -16.15 -20.01 -2.97
C ASP A 126 -16.37 -21.24 -2.09
N TYR A 127 -15.51 -21.42 -1.08
CA TYR A 127 -15.70 -22.50 -0.13
C TYR A 127 -16.99 -22.34 0.70
N GLY A 128 -17.29 -21.12 1.13
CA GLY A 128 -18.55 -20.81 1.83
C GLY A 128 -19.78 -21.17 0.99
N ALA A 129 -19.78 -20.86 -0.29
CA ALA A 129 -20.84 -21.25 -1.23
C ALA A 129 -20.94 -22.78 -1.36
N HIS A 130 -19.78 -23.48 -1.43
CA HIS A 130 -19.73 -24.94 -1.51
C HIS A 130 -20.37 -25.63 -0.32
N ILE A 131 -20.15 -25.14 0.90
CA ILE A 131 -20.71 -25.72 2.12
C ILE A 131 -22.08 -25.12 2.53
N GLY A 132 -22.64 -24.22 1.74
CA GLY A 132 -23.92 -23.54 2.03
C GLY A 132 -23.84 -22.58 3.23
N SER A 133 -22.72 -21.93 3.45
CA SER A 133 -22.53 -20.95 4.53
C SER A 133 -23.24 -19.62 4.25
N ASP A 134 -23.87 -19.07 5.29
CA ASP A 134 -24.51 -17.74 5.23
C ASP A 134 -23.55 -16.57 5.51
N ILE A 135 -22.26 -16.85 5.77
CA ILE A 135 -21.26 -15.81 6.05
C ILE A 135 -21.02 -14.96 4.81
N ARG A 136 -21.00 -13.63 4.98
CA ARG A 136 -20.69 -12.66 3.93
C ARG A 136 -19.20 -12.28 4.00
N PHE A 137 -18.45 -12.60 2.95
CA PHE A 137 -17.01 -12.35 2.84
C PHE A 137 -16.78 -11.15 1.95
N MET A 138 -16.19 -10.07 2.48
CA MET A 138 -15.95 -8.82 1.75
C MET A 138 -14.47 -8.41 1.82
N GLY A 139 -13.93 -8.04 0.65
CA GLY A 139 -12.62 -7.42 0.50
C GLY A 139 -12.66 -5.91 0.76
N VAL A 140 -11.69 -5.43 1.54
CA VAL A 140 -11.47 -4.00 1.76
C VAL A 140 -10.09 -3.65 1.18
N PRO A 141 -10.03 -2.81 0.12
CA PRO A 141 -8.78 -2.53 -0.57
C PRO A 141 -7.79 -1.80 0.32
N LYS A 142 -6.53 -2.18 0.25
CA LYS A 142 -5.42 -1.50 0.89
C LYS A 142 -4.10 -1.92 0.24
N THR A 143 -3.35 -0.99 -0.30
CA THR A 143 -1.93 -1.12 -0.64
C THR A 143 -1.35 0.26 -0.93
N ILE A 144 -0.05 0.48 -0.65
CA ILE A 144 0.65 1.69 -1.10
C ILE A 144 1.06 1.59 -2.57
N ASP A 145 1.12 0.37 -3.14
CA ASP A 145 1.62 0.12 -4.49
C ASP A 145 0.64 0.58 -5.58
N ASN A 146 -0.62 0.86 -5.23
CA ASN A 146 -1.67 1.31 -6.14
C ASN A 146 -1.90 0.37 -7.33
N ASP A 147 -1.70 -0.93 -7.10
CA ASP A 147 -1.64 -1.98 -8.12
C ASP A 147 -2.91 -2.83 -8.24
N LEU A 148 -3.96 -2.55 -7.44
CA LEU A 148 -5.23 -3.26 -7.54
C LEU A 148 -6.03 -2.81 -8.77
N MET A 149 -6.56 -3.80 -9.51
CA MET A 149 -7.45 -3.54 -10.64
C MET A 149 -8.81 -2.99 -10.20
N VAL A 150 -9.57 -2.49 -11.13
CA VAL A 150 -10.94 -1.96 -11.05
C VAL A 150 -11.16 -0.76 -10.12
N THR A 151 -10.20 -0.38 -9.34
CA THR A 151 -10.25 0.83 -8.50
C THR A 151 -9.41 1.97 -9.08
N ASP A 152 -9.87 3.22 -9.00
CA ASP A 152 -9.08 4.38 -9.46
C ASP A 152 -7.73 4.43 -8.73
N HIS A 153 -7.76 4.30 -7.41
CA HIS A 153 -6.58 4.24 -6.55
C HIS A 153 -6.88 3.41 -5.30
N THR A 154 -5.84 3.12 -4.53
CA THR A 154 -5.97 2.28 -3.34
C THR A 154 -5.68 3.07 -2.06
N PRO A 155 -6.47 2.86 -0.98
CA PRO A 155 -6.16 3.42 0.32
C PRO A 155 -4.75 3.02 0.79
N GLY A 156 -3.95 4.02 1.14
CA GLY A 156 -2.53 3.92 1.45
C GLY A 156 -1.63 4.60 0.42
N TYR A 157 -2.00 4.57 -0.86
CA TYR A 157 -1.22 5.20 -1.92
C TYR A 157 -1.14 6.72 -1.77
N GLY A 158 -2.25 7.41 -1.54
CA GLY A 158 -2.27 8.87 -1.44
C GLY A 158 -1.33 9.41 -0.36
N SER A 159 -1.30 8.77 0.80
CA SER A 159 -0.40 9.15 1.90
C SER A 159 1.07 8.83 1.59
N ALA A 160 1.35 7.67 0.99
CA ALA A 160 2.70 7.30 0.59
C ALA A 160 3.23 8.22 -0.53
N ALA A 161 2.39 8.58 -1.51
CA ALA A 161 2.71 9.54 -2.56
C ALA A 161 3.01 10.94 -1.99
N LYS A 162 2.22 11.39 -1.00
CA LYS A 162 2.47 12.65 -0.28
C LYS A 162 3.82 12.62 0.44
N TYR A 163 4.10 11.53 1.17
CA TYR A 163 5.39 11.34 1.83
C TYR A 163 6.55 11.44 0.84
N ILE A 164 6.46 10.75 -0.31
CA ILE A 164 7.49 10.77 -1.33
C ILE A 164 7.66 12.19 -1.90
N GLY A 165 6.58 12.87 -2.25
CA GLY A 165 6.64 14.24 -2.76
C GLY A 165 7.33 15.21 -1.79
N VAL A 166 7.00 15.14 -0.50
CA VAL A 166 7.61 15.99 0.55
C VAL A 166 9.08 15.66 0.73
N VAL A 167 9.41 14.38 0.98
CA VAL A 167 10.79 13.96 1.23
C VAL A 167 11.71 14.20 0.02
N MET A 168 11.19 14.03 -1.20
CA MET A 168 11.96 14.36 -2.41
C MET A 168 12.26 15.86 -2.50
N LYS A 169 11.33 16.76 -2.13
CA LYS A 169 11.62 18.20 -2.05
C LYS A 169 12.74 18.52 -1.06
N GLU A 170 12.71 17.88 0.11
CA GLU A 170 13.72 18.04 1.16
C GLU A 170 15.09 17.52 0.71
N ILE A 171 15.13 16.32 0.09
CA ILE A 171 16.36 15.73 -0.46
C ILE A 171 16.93 16.61 -1.59
N ILE A 172 16.10 17.12 -2.49
CA ILE A 172 16.55 18.02 -3.56
C ILE A 172 17.15 19.28 -2.96
N ARG A 173 16.51 19.86 -1.94
CA ARG A 173 17.02 21.07 -1.27
C ARG A 173 18.38 20.81 -0.61
N ASP A 174 18.58 19.70 0.08
CA ASP A 174 19.88 19.30 0.65
C ASP A 174 20.94 19.02 -0.43
N ALA A 175 20.55 18.29 -1.48
CA ALA A 175 21.48 17.87 -2.53
C ALA A 175 22.02 19.07 -3.37
N THR A 176 21.28 20.17 -3.47
CA THR A 176 21.62 21.33 -4.32
C THR A 176 22.45 22.40 -3.62
N VAL A 177 22.79 22.26 -2.34
CA VAL A 177 23.56 23.28 -1.61
C VAL A 177 25.05 23.34 -1.97
N TYR A 178 25.57 22.28 -2.61
CA TYR A 178 26.99 22.21 -2.96
C TYR A 178 27.19 22.45 -4.46
N GLY A 179 28.13 23.35 -4.81
CA GLY A 179 28.51 23.63 -6.19
C GLY A 179 29.43 22.58 -6.85
N THR A 180 29.54 21.37 -6.26
CA THR A 180 30.38 20.28 -6.77
C THR A 180 29.52 19.20 -7.42
N LYS A 181 30.14 18.42 -8.32
CA LYS A 181 29.46 17.27 -8.94
C LYS A 181 29.02 16.25 -7.90
N TYR A 182 27.72 15.96 -7.87
CA TYR A 182 27.08 15.06 -6.92
C TYR A 182 25.87 14.36 -7.53
N VAL A 183 25.69 13.08 -7.27
CA VAL A 183 24.51 12.33 -7.71
C VAL A 183 23.86 11.64 -6.51
N THR A 184 22.60 11.99 -6.23
CA THR A 184 21.78 11.34 -5.21
C THR A 184 20.77 10.42 -5.89
N ILE A 185 20.78 9.16 -5.55
CA ILE A 185 19.83 8.15 -6.07
C ILE A 185 18.94 7.69 -4.92
N VAL A 186 17.63 7.87 -5.06
CA VAL A 186 16.63 7.55 -4.05
C VAL A 186 15.84 6.33 -4.50
N GLU A 187 15.91 5.25 -3.71
CA GLU A 187 15.16 4.01 -3.94
C GLU A 187 13.77 4.11 -3.29
N ILE A 188 12.78 3.80 -4.09
CA ILE A 188 11.36 3.88 -3.74
C ILE A 188 10.73 2.49 -3.92
N MET A 189 9.82 2.10 -3.02
CA MET A 189 9.08 0.84 -3.12
C MET A 189 8.23 0.79 -4.39
N GLY A 190 8.00 -0.40 -4.90
CA GLY A 190 7.21 -0.66 -6.09
C GLY A 190 7.83 -1.79 -6.91
N ARG A 191 7.49 -3.04 -6.60
CA ARG A 191 8.09 -4.23 -7.23
C ARG A 191 7.80 -4.31 -8.73
N ASN A 192 6.53 -4.20 -9.10
CA ASN A 192 6.07 -4.40 -10.47
C ASN A 192 5.33 -3.17 -11.03
N ALA A 193 4.88 -2.29 -10.14
CA ALA A 193 4.15 -1.07 -10.49
C ALA A 193 4.87 0.15 -9.92
N GLY A 194 5.12 1.13 -10.76
CA GLY A 194 5.94 2.32 -10.48
C GLY A 194 5.18 3.52 -9.90
N TRP A 195 3.96 3.34 -9.41
CA TRP A 195 3.12 4.44 -8.93
C TRP A 195 3.78 5.30 -7.85
N LEU A 196 4.46 4.68 -6.89
CA LEU A 196 5.18 5.40 -5.84
C LEU A 196 6.41 6.12 -6.39
N THR A 197 7.15 5.47 -7.29
CA THR A 197 8.32 6.12 -7.91
C THR A 197 7.91 7.29 -8.79
N ALA A 198 6.79 7.17 -9.52
CA ALA A 198 6.19 8.25 -10.28
C ALA A 198 5.78 9.45 -9.39
N ALA A 199 5.37 9.18 -8.13
CA ALA A 199 5.02 10.22 -7.17
C ALA A 199 6.20 11.14 -6.80
N ALA A 200 7.45 10.76 -7.08
CA ALA A 200 8.59 11.67 -6.95
C ALA A 200 8.46 12.93 -7.85
N SER A 201 7.67 12.87 -8.93
CA SER A 201 7.35 14.01 -9.78
C SER A 201 6.55 15.09 -9.06
N LEU A 202 5.83 14.76 -7.98
CA LEU A 202 5.07 15.69 -7.14
C LEU A 202 5.97 16.73 -6.42
N ALA A 203 7.28 16.45 -6.32
CA ALA A 203 8.23 17.38 -5.75
C ALA A 203 8.38 18.68 -6.59
N ARG A 204 8.05 18.64 -7.88
CA ARG A 204 8.16 19.79 -8.78
C ARG A 204 7.11 20.85 -8.46
N GLY A 205 7.54 22.11 -8.39
CA GLY A 205 6.69 23.27 -8.15
C GLY A 205 7.44 24.56 -8.42
N GLU A 206 6.84 25.69 -8.10
CA GLU A 206 7.47 27.02 -8.27
C GLU A 206 8.76 27.18 -7.44
N ASP A 207 8.86 26.45 -6.34
CA ASP A 207 9.95 26.48 -5.36
C ASP A 207 10.94 25.30 -5.50
N CYS A 208 10.72 24.39 -6.46
CA CYS A 208 11.54 23.19 -6.64
C CYS A 208 11.49 22.71 -8.09
N GLU A 209 12.68 22.50 -8.69
CA GLU A 209 12.78 21.97 -10.06
C GLU A 209 12.31 20.51 -10.21
N GLY A 210 12.14 19.81 -9.09
CA GLY A 210 11.81 18.39 -9.06
C GLY A 210 13.02 17.49 -9.29
N VAL A 211 12.74 16.18 -9.40
CA VAL A 211 13.76 15.18 -9.70
C VAL A 211 14.20 15.25 -11.16
N ASP A 212 15.46 14.90 -11.42
CA ASP A 212 16.07 14.94 -12.75
C ASP A 212 15.75 13.71 -13.59
N MET A 213 15.54 12.58 -12.93
CA MET A 213 15.21 11.33 -13.59
C MET A 213 14.32 10.46 -12.70
N ILE A 214 13.32 9.83 -13.32
CA ILE A 214 12.45 8.82 -12.70
C ILE A 214 12.62 7.52 -13.48
N CYS A 215 12.94 6.42 -12.80
CA CYS A 215 13.12 5.11 -13.40
C CYS A 215 12.04 4.15 -12.89
N LEU A 216 11.09 3.81 -13.75
CA LEU A 216 9.93 2.97 -13.43
C LEU A 216 10.20 1.49 -13.76
N PRO A 217 9.59 0.55 -13.02
CA PRO A 217 9.71 -0.89 -13.30
C PRO A 217 8.99 -1.34 -14.58
N GLU A 218 8.06 -0.51 -15.10
CA GLU A 218 7.35 -0.74 -16.36
C GLU A 218 8.26 -0.61 -17.59
N VAL A 219 9.40 0.05 -17.43
CA VAL A 219 10.35 0.33 -18.54
C VAL A 219 11.59 -0.55 -18.39
N PRO A 220 11.98 -1.33 -19.41
CA PRO A 220 13.22 -2.07 -19.38
C PRO A 220 14.43 -1.17 -19.12
N PHE A 221 15.18 -1.48 -18.06
CA PHE A 221 16.30 -0.67 -17.60
C PHE A 221 17.61 -1.09 -18.29
N ASN A 222 18.43 -0.09 -18.63
CA ASN A 222 19.76 -0.30 -19.17
C ASN A 222 20.79 0.53 -18.40
N VAL A 223 21.72 -0.15 -17.72
CA VAL A 223 22.72 0.46 -16.84
C VAL A 223 23.65 1.41 -17.60
N ASP A 224 24.08 1.04 -18.83
CA ASP A 224 25.03 1.86 -19.61
C ASP A 224 24.36 3.17 -20.06
N ARG A 225 23.14 3.08 -20.61
CA ARG A 225 22.34 4.25 -20.99
C ARG A 225 22.02 5.15 -19.77
N PHE A 226 21.79 4.55 -18.62
CA PHE A 226 21.57 5.30 -17.37
C PHE A 226 22.81 6.14 -17.02
N VAL A 227 24.01 5.54 -17.03
CA VAL A 227 25.26 6.25 -16.72
C VAL A 227 25.56 7.35 -17.75
N GLU A 228 25.39 7.05 -19.05
CA GLU A 228 25.54 8.06 -20.12
C GLU A 228 24.60 9.26 -19.95
N LYS A 229 23.36 8.99 -19.48
CA LYS A 229 22.38 10.05 -19.24
C LYS A 229 22.76 10.91 -18.04
N VAL A 230 23.23 10.29 -16.95
CA VAL A 230 23.75 11.01 -15.77
C VAL A 230 24.95 11.88 -16.17
N GLU A 231 25.87 11.36 -16.98
CA GLU A 231 27.03 12.12 -17.48
C GLU A 231 26.61 13.35 -18.29
N ARG A 232 25.60 13.21 -19.15
CA ARG A 232 25.05 14.35 -19.92
C ARG A 232 24.44 15.40 -19.00
N MET A 233 23.61 14.99 -18.05
CA MET A 233 22.98 15.88 -17.09
C MET A 233 24.00 16.66 -16.25
N GLN A 234 25.11 16.02 -15.85
CA GLN A 234 26.18 16.68 -15.10
C GLN A 234 27.00 17.71 -15.89
N LYS A 235 26.83 17.78 -17.21
CA LYS A 235 27.36 18.88 -18.02
C LYS A 235 26.53 20.14 -17.92
N GLU A 236 25.24 19.99 -17.59
CA GLU A 236 24.27 21.11 -17.48
C GLU A 236 24.17 21.62 -16.04
N LYS A 237 24.16 20.70 -15.06
CA LYS A 237 24.12 21.06 -13.63
C LYS A 237 24.94 20.11 -12.77
N PRO A 238 25.59 20.59 -11.68
CA PRO A 238 26.47 19.78 -10.88
C PRO A 238 25.74 18.72 -10.05
N SER A 239 24.57 19.04 -9.48
CA SER A 239 23.83 18.15 -8.60
C SER A 239 22.66 17.50 -9.35
N ILE A 240 22.60 16.17 -9.33
CA ILE A 240 21.56 15.34 -9.96
C ILE A 240 20.84 14.52 -8.89
N VAL A 241 19.51 14.55 -8.90
CA VAL A 241 18.67 13.74 -8.00
C VAL A 241 17.78 12.82 -8.83
N ILE A 242 17.88 11.52 -8.57
CA ILE A 242 17.23 10.46 -9.32
C ILE A 242 16.32 9.65 -8.39
N ALA A 243 15.08 9.42 -8.80
CA ALA A 243 14.16 8.47 -8.18
C ALA A 243 14.19 7.16 -8.97
N VAL A 244 14.41 6.04 -8.30
CA VAL A 244 14.42 4.71 -8.91
C VAL A 244 13.53 3.76 -8.13
N SER A 245 12.72 2.97 -8.85
CA SER A 245 11.98 1.88 -8.21
C SER A 245 12.92 0.74 -7.81
N GLU A 246 12.67 0.14 -6.64
CA GLU A 246 13.34 -1.10 -6.22
C GLU A 246 13.17 -2.23 -7.26
N GLY A 247 12.06 -2.19 -8.01
CA GLY A 247 11.61 -3.20 -8.95
C GLY A 247 12.05 -3.01 -10.40
N VAL A 248 12.97 -2.07 -10.71
CA VAL A 248 13.47 -1.93 -12.10
C VAL A 248 14.16 -3.19 -12.59
N LYS A 249 13.86 -3.58 -13.83
CA LYS A 249 14.33 -4.82 -14.46
C LYS A 249 15.14 -4.54 -15.72
N LEU A 250 16.14 -5.36 -15.93
CA LEU A 250 16.85 -5.44 -17.21
C LEU A 250 15.94 -6.00 -18.30
N ALA A 251 16.36 -5.87 -19.56
CA ALA A 251 15.63 -6.42 -20.70
C ALA A 251 15.45 -7.96 -20.66
N ASP A 252 16.32 -8.66 -19.93
CA ASP A 252 16.23 -10.11 -19.71
C ASP A 252 15.33 -10.51 -18.52
N GLY A 253 14.70 -9.53 -17.84
CA GLY A 253 13.76 -9.73 -16.74
C GLY A 253 14.39 -9.81 -15.35
N ARG A 254 15.73 -9.82 -15.21
CA ARG A 254 16.42 -9.77 -13.92
C ARG A 254 16.24 -8.38 -13.26
N TYR A 255 16.09 -8.36 -11.94
CA TYR A 255 16.09 -7.11 -11.21
C TYR A 255 17.49 -6.49 -11.17
N VAL A 256 17.57 -5.16 -11.21
CA VAL A 256 18.86 -4.46 -11.14
C VAL A 256 19.57 -4.71 -9.81
N CYS A 257 18.83 -4.86 -8.71
CA CYS A 257 19.41 -5.21 -7.41
C CYS A 257 20.13 -6.58 -7.42
N GLU A 258 19.76 -7.52 -8.29
CA GLU A 258 20.42 -8.83 -8.43
C GLU A 258 21.81 -8.75 -9.06
N LEU A 259 22.19 -7.59 -9.61
CA LEU A 259 23.57 -7.33 -10.08
C LEU A 259 24.54 -6.98 -8.95
N ALA A 260 24.05 -6.73 -7.74
CA ALA A 260 24.86 -6.62 -6.54
C ALA A 260 25.15 -8.04 -5.99
N ASP A 261 26.31 -8.22 -5.36
CA ASP A 261 26.71 -9.51 -4.76
C ASP A 261 25.99 -9.82 -3.43
N ASP A 262 24.89 -9.13 -3.14
CA ASP A 262 24.13 -9.26 -1.89
C ASP A 262 23.13 -10.42 -1.94
N VAL A 263 22.98 -11.14 -0.81
CA VAL A 263 22.03 -12.25 -0.67
C VAL A 263 20.62 -11.67 -0.42
N HIS A 264 19.67 -11.98 -1.28
CA HIS A 264 18.27 -11.55 -1.14
C HIS A 264 17.44 -12.60 -0.38
N ALA A 265 16.85 -12.19 0.74
CA ALA A 265 15.89 -13.02 1.48
C ALA A 265 14.56 -13.14 0.71
N VAL A 266 13.91 -14.31 0.84
CA VAL A 266 12.58 -14.55 0.27
C VAL A 266 11.53 -14.50 1.39
N ASP A 267 10.42 -13.80 1.18
CA ASP A 267 9.33 -13.71 2.14
C ASP A 267 8.38 -14.93 2.09
N ALA A 268 7.41 -15.00 3.02
CA ALA A 268 6.45 -16.10 3.11
C ALA A 268 5.50 -16.23 1.90
N PHE A 269 5.42 -15.23 1.03
CA PHE A 269 4.70 -15.29 -0.25
C PHE A 269 5.59 -15.74 -1.42
N GLY A 270 6.87 -16.04 -1.17
CA GLY A 270 7.84 -16.40 -2.20
C GLY A 270 8.45 -15.19 -2.92
N HIS A 271 8.26 -13.98 -2.40
CA HIS A 271 8.83 -12.78 -2.99
C HIS A 271 10.25 -12.53 -2.47
N LYS A 272 11.18 -12.28 -3.39
CA LYS A 272 12.53 -11.80 -3.04
C LYS A 272 12.46 -10.41 -2.41
N ALA A 273 13.25 -10.15 -1.38
CA ALA A 273 13.45 -8.78 -0.89
C ALA A 273 14.20 -7.99 -1.97
N LEU A 274 13.57 -6.94 -2.49
CA LEU A 274 14.15 -6.06 -3.49
C LEU A 274 14.72 -4.83 -2.77
N THR A 275 16.02 -4.83 -2.49
CA THR A 275 16.76 -3.71 -1.89
C THR A 275 18.13 -3.63 -2.53
N GLY A 276 18.70 -2.41 -2.57
CA GLY A 276 20.06 -2.20 -3.05
C GLY A 276 20.19 -1.75 -4.50
N THR A 277 19.09 -1.55 -5.22
CA THR A 277 19.09 -0.97 -6.58
C THR A 277 19.80 0.39 -6.60
N ALA A 278 19.41 1.32 -5.72
CA ALA A 278 20.03 2.65 -5.65
C ALA A 278 21.51 2.56 -5.26
N ARG A 279 21.86 1.65 -4.36
CA ARG A 279 23.26 1.44 -3.95
C ARG A 279 24.11 0.92 -5.09
N PHE A 280 23.62 -0.09 -5.82
CA PHE A 280 24.29 -0.61 -7.02
C PHE A 280 24.53 0.48 -8.06
N LEU A 281 23.49 1.27 -8.36
CA LEU A 281 23.57 2.35 -9.35
C LEU A 281 24.50 3.48 -8.88
N ALA A 282 24.43 3.88 -7.60
CA ALA A 282 25.32 4.89 -7.03
C ALA A 282 26.79 4.47 -7.12
N ASN A 283 27.11 3.22 -6.74
CA ASN A 283 28.45 2.67 -6.86
C ASN A 283 28.92 2.60 -8.33
N THR A 284 28.02 2.27 -9.25
CA THR A 284 28.34 2.20 -10.68
C THR A 284 28.65 3.59 -11.25
N VAL A 285 27.83 4.59 -10.92
CA VAL A 285 28.04 6.00 -11.31
C VAL A 285 29.36 6.51 -10.73
N ALA A 286 29.63 6.29 -9.43
CA ALA A 286 30.87 6.73 -8.79
C ALA A 286 32.12 6.18 -9.47
N ARG A 287 32.10 4.89 -9.82
CA ARG A 287 33.25 4.23 -10.49
C ARG A 287 33.47 4.71 -11.93
N ARG A 288 32.37 5.00 -12.67
CA ARG A 288 32.47 5.32 -14.10
C ARG A 288 32.66 6.81 -14.39
N LEU A 289 32.12 7.70 -13.53
CA LEU A 289 32.11 9.13 -13.78
C LEU A 289 33.00 9.97 -12.84
N ASP A 290 33.72 9.32 -11.92
CA ASP A 290 34.56 9.99 -10.89
C ASP A 290 33.77 11.14 -10.21
N THR A 291 32.56 10.85 -9.78
CA THR A 291 31.65 11.80 -9.12
C THR A 291 31.22 11.27 -7.76
N LYS A 292 30.97 12.20 -6.83
CA LYS A 292 30.44 11.80 -5.53
C LYS A 292 28.97 11.33 -5.68
N THR A 293 28.65 10.24 -5.00
CA THR A 293 27.30 9.67 -5.03
C THR A 293 26.75 9.43 -3.62
N ARG A 294 25.44 9.45 -3.52
CA ARG A 294 24.69 9.04 -2.32
C ARG A 294 23.55 8.13 -2.75
N CYS A 295 23.33 7.04 -2.05
CA CYS A 295 22.10 6.27 -2.14
C CYS A 295 21.25 6.53 -0.89
N ILE A 296 19.93 6.64 -1.08
CA ILE A 296 18.92 6.78 -0.03
C ILE A 296 17.86 5.73 -0.32
N GLU A 297 17.64 4.83 0.61
CA GLU A 297 16.58 3.83 0.55
C GLU A 297 15.44 4.28 1.47
N LEU A 298 14.28 4.66 0.93
CA LEU A 298 13.13 5.11 1.74
C LEU A 298 12.54 3.97 2.56
N SER A 299 12.66 2.75 2.06
CA SER A 299 12.27 1.51 2.76
C SER A 299 10.88 1.63 3.42
N THR A 300 10.72 1.16 4.66
CA THR A 300 9.44 1.14 5.37
C THR A 300 8.91 2.53 5.76
N LEU A 301 9.74 3.58 5.74
CA LEU A 301 9.31 4.94 6.12
C LEU A 301 8.16 5.44 5.24
N GLN A 302 8.16 5.12 3.94
CA GLN A 302 7.12 5.57 3.00
C GLN A 302 5.74 4.96 3.26
N ARG A 303 5.60 3.95 4.12
CA ARG A 303 4.33 3.33 4.47
C ARG A 303 3.89 3.52 5.93
N CYS A 304 4.72 4.17 6.76
CA CYS A 304 4.44 4.35 8.18
C CYS A 304 4.52 5.80 8.66
N ALA A 305 4.70 6.77 7.75
CA ALA A 305 4.85 8.18 8.07
C ALA A 305 3.49 8.83 8.43
N GLY A 306 2.94 8.50 9.59
CA GLY A 306 1.65 9.02 10.06
C GLY A 306 1.57 10.54 10.16
N HIS A 307 2.70 11.24 10.29
CA HIS A 307 2.79 12.71 10.33
C HIS A 307 2.60 13.40 8.97
N LEU A 308 2.71 12.65 7.87
CA LEU A 308 2.49 13.13 6.50
C LEU A 308 1.28 12.49 5.81
N THR A 309 0.36 11.94 6.58
CA THR A 309 -0.83 11.29 6.03
C THR A 309 -1.74 12.28 5.31
N SER A 310 -2.21 11.89 4.13
CA SER A 310 -3.21 12.66 3.37
C SER A 310 -4.60 12.53 4.00
N ARG A 311 -5.29 13.65 4.18
CA ARG A 311 -6.68 13.65 4.65
C ARG A 311 -7.62 12.97 3.67
N THR A 312 -7.42 13.17 2.37
CA THR A 312 -8.16 12.49 1.31
C THR A 312 -8.07 10.97 1.51
N ASP A 313 -6.85 10.45 1.62
CA ASP A 313 -6.56 9.03 1.76
C ASP A 313 -7.17 8.42 3.05
N ILE A 314 -7.04 9.10 4.20
CA ILE A 314 -7.69 8.66 5.46
C ILE A 314 -9.21 8.60 5.30
N THR A 315 -9.81 9.62 4.68
CA THR A 315 -11.25 9.70 4.50
C THR A 315 -11.75 8.57 3.61
N GLU A 316 -11.08 8.33 2.50
CA GLU A 316 -11.43 7.26 1.56
C GLU A 316 -11.16 5.87 2.14
N ALA A 317 -10.08 5.69 2.90
CA ALA A 317 -9.82 4.45 3.66
C ALA A 317 -10.97 4.13 4.63
N TYR A 318 -11.46 5.13 5.35
CA TYR A 318 -12.63 4.98 6.23
C TYR A 318 -13.91 4.66 5.43
N GLN A 319 -14.12 5.33 4.30
CA GLN A 319 -15.28 5.13 3.44
C GLN A 319 -15.36 3.72 2.86
N VAL A 320 -14.24 3.18 2.32
CA VAL A 320 -14.24 1.81 1.77
C VAL A 320 -14.52 0.76 2.84
N GLY A 321 -13.98 0.94 4.07
CA GLY A 321 -14.30 0.07 5.20
C GLY A 321 -15.80 0.11 5.54
N GLY A 322 -16.38 1.31 5.59
CA GLY A 322 -17.79 1.51 5.84
C GLY A 322 -18.68 0.95 4.73
N ALA A 323 -18.27 1.10 3.46
CA ALA A 323 -18.99 0.58 2.31
C ALA A 323 -18.97 -0.96 2.26
N ALA A 324 -17.83 -1.60 2.59
CA ALA A 324 -17.76 -3.06 2.69
C ALA A 324 -18.71 -3.62 3.75
N ALA A 325 -18.75 -2.98 4.93
CA ALA A 325 -19.72 -3.37 5.95
C ALA A 325 -21.17 -3.17 5.47
N LYS A 326 -21.46 -2.05 4.80
CA LYS A 326 -22.79 -1.81 4.21
C LYS A 326 -23.17 -2.94 3.25
N ALA A 327 -22.31 -3.25 2.30
CA ALA A 327 -22.55 -4.28 1.29
C ALA A 327 -22.82 -5.66 1.91
N ALA A 328 -22.01 -6.07 2.90
CA ALA A 328 -22.21 -7.33 3.60
C ALA A 328 -23.60 -7.43 4.26
N PHE A 329 -24.06 -6.36 4.91
CA PHE A 329 -25.39 -6.32 5.51
C PHE A 329 -26.55 -6.28 4.49
N GLU A 330 -26.25 -5.86 3.27
CA GLU A 330 -27.19 -5.90 2.12
C GLU A 330 -27.15 -7.25 1.38
N GLY A 331 -26.31 -8.20 1.84
CA GLY A 331 -26.26 -9.58 1.34
C GLY A 331 -25.15 -9.86 0.33
N HIS A 332 -24.30 -8.89 0.01
CA HIS A 332 -23.16 -9.08 -0.89
C HIS A 332 -22.08 -9.97 -0.26
N THR A 333 -21.40 -10.74 -1.10
CA THR A 333 -20.29 -11.63 -0.71
C THR A 333 -19.38 -11.92 -1.91
N GLY A 334 -18.09 -12.18 -1.67
CA GLY A 334 -17.12 -12.46 -2.74
C GLY A 334 -16.74 -11.23 -3.57
N GLU A 335 -16.94 -10.04 -3.02
CA GLU A 335 -16.70 -8.76 -3.69
C GLU A 335 -15.69 -7.89 -2.94
N MET A 336 -15.05 -7.00 -3.66
CA MET A 336 -14.21 -5.92 -3.14
C MET A 336 -14.89 -4.59 -3.35
N VAL A 337 -14.75 -3.68 -2.39
CA VAL A 337 -15.10 -2.27 -2.59
C VAL A 337 -14.02 -1.61 -3.44
N ALA A 338 -14.42 -0.83 -4.44
CA ALA A 338 -13.53 0.01 -5.24
C ALA A 338 -13.82 1.50 -5.01
N LEU A 339 -12.84 2.33 -5.34
CA LEU A 339 -12.95 3.78 -5.39
C LEU A 339 -13.12 4.22 -6.85
N ASP A 340 -14.18 4.96 -7.14
CA ASP A 340 -14.49 5.49 -8.47
C ASP A 340 -14.36 7.00 -8.46
N ARG A 341 -13.38 7.53 -9.19
CA ARG A 341 -13.21 8.96 -9.35
C ARG A 341 -14.28 9.52 -10.30
N ILE A 342 -15.07 10.45 -9.80
CA ILE A 342 -16.13 11.11 -10.55
C ILE A 342 -15.62 12.39 -11.21
N SER A 343 -14.76 13.15 -10.51
CA SER A 343 -14.26 14.46 -10.95
C SER A 343 -12.92 14.79 -10.30
N ASN A 344 -12.11 15.57 -11.00
CA ASN A 344 -10.84 16.10 -10.48
C ASN A 344 -10.98 17.52 -9.90
N ALA A 345 -11.90 18.33 -10.41
CA ALA A 345 -12.08 19.73 -9.98
C ALA A 345 -13.56 20.12 -9.96
N PRO A 346 -14.22 20.14 -8.78
CA PRO A 346 -13.70 19.71 -7.50
C PRO A 346 -13.46 18.19 -7.48
N TYR A 347 -12.48 17.72 -6.72
CA TYR A 347 -12.24 16.29 -6.57
C TYR A 347 -13.42 15.62 -5.88
N GLN A 348 -13.93 14.56 -6.51
CA GLN A 348 -15.05 13.75 -6.01
C GLN A 348 -14.76 12.27 -6.29
N CYS A 349 -14.97 11.44 -5.28
CA CYS A 349 -14.83 10.00 -5.36
C CYS A 349 -16.02 9.32 -4.68
N THR A 350 -16.47 8.20 -5.24
CA THR A 350 -17.51 7.34 -4.69
C THR A 350 -17.01 5.91 -4.56
N THR A 351 -17.86 5.01 -4.09
CA THR A 351 -17.52 3.59 -3.96
C THR A 351 -18.45 2.73 -4.82
N SER A 352 -17.88 1.68 -5.42
CA SER A 352 -18.60 0.60 -6.11
C SER A 352 -18.19 -0.77 -5.56
N LEU A 353 -18.82 -1.82 -6.06
CA LEU A 353 -18.55 -3.21 -5.73
C LEU A 353 -18.12 -3.96 -6.98
N HIS A 354 -17.08 -4.76 -6.86
CA HIS A 354 -16.57 -5.60 -7.95
C HIS A 354 -16.31 -7.02 -7.47
N PRO A 355 -16.64 -8.03 -8.29
CA PRO A 355 -16.29 -9.42 -8.00
C PRO A 355 -14.77 -9.56 -7.78
N ILE A 356 -14.38 -10.36 -6.80
CA ILE A 356 -12.96 -10.61 -6.51
C ILE A 356 -12.19 -11.15 -7.73
N SER A 357 -12.86 -11.90 -8.61
CA SER A 357 -12.26 -12.44 -9.84
C SER A 357 -11.74 -11.38 -10.81
N GLU A 358 -12.23 -10.14 -10.72
CA GLU A 358 -11.75 -9.01 -11.53
C GLU A 358 -10.53 -8.31 -10.92
N VAL A 359 -10.15 -8.67 -9.70
CA VAL A 359 -9.09 -8.03 -8.92
C VAL A 359 -7.93 -8.97 -8.63
N ALA A 360 -8.23 -10.13 -8.06
CA ALA A 360 -7.23 -11.06 -7.55
C ALA A 360 -6.29 -11.55 -8.66
N ASN A 361 -4.99 -11.58 -8.35
CA ASN A 361 -3.92 -12.02 -9.25
C ASN A 361 -3.73 -11.15 -10.52
N LEU A 362 -4.26 -9.92 -10.54
CA LEU A 362 -4.07 -8.93 -11.59
C LEU A 362 -3.33 -7.70 -11.03
N GLU A 363 -2.59 -6.98 -11.87
CA GLU A 363 -1.81 -5.81 -11.46
C GLU A 363 -2.09 -4.60 -12.36
N LYS A 364 -2.41 -3.45 -11.74
CA LYS A 364 -2.54 -2.15 -12.39
C LYS A 364 -1.20 -1.42 -12.43
N LYS A 365 -0.69 -1.19 -13.62
CA LYS A 365 0.59 -0.50 -13.86
C LYS A 365 0.40 0.98 -14.16
N VAL A 366 1.48 1.74 -14.03
CA VAL A 366 1.52 3.13 -14.50
C VAL A 366 1.36 3.14 -16.03
N PRO A 367 0.38 3.91 -16.57
CA PRO A 367 0.22 4.03 -18.01
C PRO A 367 1.46 4.65 -18.65
N LEU A 368 2.05 3.99 -19.64
CA LEU A 368 3.25 4.48 -20.31
C LEU A 368 3.02 5.77 -21.12
N GLU A 369 1.78 6.04 -21.52
CA GLU A 369 1.37 7.30 -22.10
C GLU A 369 1.45 8.51 -21.14
N TRP A 370 1.60 8.26 -19.83
CA TRP A 370 1.85 9.29 -18.82
C TRP A 370 3.34 9.52 -18.55
N VAL A 371 4.20 8.88 -19.34
CA VAL A 371 5.66 8.98 -19.23
C VAL A 371 6.18 9.67 -20.49
N ASN A 372 7.18 10.55 -20.36
CA ASN A 372 7.78 11.22 -21.52
C ASN A 372 8.46 10.24 -22.48
N ALA A 373 8.74 10.67 -23.71
CA ALA A 373 9.33 9.84 -24.76
C ALA A 373 10.69 9.20 -24.36
N ASP A 374 11.43 9.83 -23.49
CA ASP A 374 12.72 9.33 -22.95
C ASP A 374 12.56 8.36 -21.77
N HIS A 375 11.34 8.11 -21.33
CA HIS A 375 10.98 7.28 -20.18
C HIS A 375 11.71 7.68 -18.87
N THR A 376 11.80 8.98 -18.61
CA THR A 376 12.56 9.51 -17.45
C THR A 376 11.84 10.58 -16.65
N ALA A 377 10.65 10.98 -17.06
CA ALA A 377 9.83 11.96 -16.36
C ALA A 377 8.34 11.69 -16.57
N MET A 378 7.55 12.06 -15.58
CA MET A 378 6.10 11.98 -15.67
C MET A 378 5.53 13.18 -16.42
N LEU A 379 4.48 12.95 -17.19
CA LEU A 379 3.70 13.98 -17.89
C LEU A 379 2.64 14.60 -16.96
N PRO A 380 2.02 15.73 -17.34
CA PRO A 380 1.01 16.41 -16.53
C PRO A 380 -0.20 15.56 -16.15
N GLU A 381 -0.52 14.53 -16.91
CA GLU A 381 -1.62 13.60 -16.67
C GLU A 381 -1.44 12.86 -15.35
N PHE A 382 -0.22 12.41 -15.05
CA PHE A 382 0.09 11.79 -13.75
C PHE A 382 -0.10 12.79 -12.60
N LEU A 383 0.34 14.04 -12.77
CA LEU A 383 0.18 15.06 -11.74
C LEU A 383 -1.32 15.35 -11.50
N ALA A 384 -2.11 15.47 -12.57
CA ALA A 384 -3.56 15.64 -12.48
C ALA A 384 -4.24 14.48 -11.74
N TYR A 385 -3.74 13.25 -11.93
CA TYR A 385 -4.20 12.07 -11.23
C TYR A 385 -3.82 12.09 -9.74
N ALA A 386 -2.55 12.36 -9.41
CA ALA A 386 -2.01 12.16 -8.07
C ALA A 386 -2.25 13.35 -7.12
N MET A 387 -2.28 14.60 -7.64
CA MET A 387 -2.44 15.81 -6.82
C MET A 387 -3.68 15.82 -5.91
N PRO A 388 -4.87 15.41 -6.35
CA PRO A 388 -6.04 15.36 -5.46
C PRO A 388 -5.88 14.38 -4.29
N LEU A 389 -5.11 13.30 -4.48
CA LEU A 389 -4.96 12.22 -3.50
C LEU A 389 -4.04 12.62 -2.33
N ILE A 390 -3.19 13.63 -2.50
CA ILE A 390 -2.23 14.07 -1.48
C ILE A 390 -2.71 15.30 -0.69
N GLN A 391 -3.96 15.71 -0.87
CA GLN A 391 -4.45 16.98 -0.34
C GLN A 391 -4.79 16.91 1.14
N ALA A 392 -4.57 18.06 1.79
CA ALA A 392 -4.83 18.35 3.18
C ALA A 392 -4.12 17.41 4.17
N GLU A 393 -4.11 17.80 5.43
CA GLU A 393 -3.48 17.09 6.53
C GLU A 393 -4.53 16.61 7.53
N LEU A 394 -4.28 15.44 8.11
CA LEU A 394 -4.88 15.03 9.36
C LEU A 394 -3.76 14.84 10.38
N THR A 395 -3.48 15.92 11.10
CA THR A 395 -2.40 15.96 12.09
C THR A 395 -2.56 14.86 13.13
N PRO A 396 -1.51 14.09 13.47
CA PRO A 396 -1.52 13.19 14.61
C PRO A 396 -1.88 13.92 15.90
N ILE A 397 -2.42 13.20 16.86
CA ILE A 397 -2.59 13.72 18.23
C ILE A 397 -1.22 13.64 18.90
N TYR A 398 -0.69 14.78 19.35
CA TYR A 398 0.62 14.85 20.00
C TYR A 398 0.47 14.87 21.53
N VAL A 399 1.30 14.09 22.19
CA VAL A 399 1.48 14.09 23.64
C VAL A 399 2.97 14.23 23.89
N GLU A 400 3.37 15.21 24.69
CA GLU A 400 4.77 15.49 25.02
C GLU A 400 5.70 15.65 23.80
N GLY A 401 5.15 16.20 22.71
CA GLY A 401 5.89 16.46 21.48
C GLY A 401 6.02 15.27 20.50
N LEU A 402 5.45 14.11 20.83
CA LEU A 402 5.46 12.91 19.97
C LEU A 402 4.04 12.51 19.57
N PRO A 403 3.86 11.89 18.37
CA PRO A 403 2.58 11.34 17.98
C PRO A 403 2.11 10.29 18.99
N HIS A 404 0.89 10.45 19.48
CA HIS A 404 0.25 9.48 20.36
C HIS A 404 -0.54 8.47 19.54
N HIS A 405 -0.24 7.18 19.71
CA HIS A 405 -0.87 6.09 18.99
C HIS A 405 -1.73 5.24 19.92
N ILE A 406 -2.83 4.68 19.37
CA ILE A 406 -3.55 3.64 20.10
C ILE A 406 -2.75 2.34 20.02
N TYR A 407 -2.65 1.64 21.14
CA TYR A 407 -1.89 0.41 21.27
C TYR A 407 -2.79 -0.75 21.67
N LEU A 408 -2.61 -1.90 21.06
CA LEU A 408 -3.25 -3.16 21.43
C LEU A 408 -2.21 -4.00 22.20
N PRO A 409 -2.30 -4.09 23.54
CA PRO A 409 -1.39 -4.93 24.29
C PRO A 409 -1.50 -6.38 23.84
N GLU A 410 -0.37 -7.05 23.66
CA GLU A 410 -0.33 -8.50 23.53
C GLU A 410 -0.84 -9.10 24.85
N THR A 411 -1.89 -9.91 24.78
CA THR A 411 -2.48 -10.62 25.93
C THR A 411 -1.84 -11.98 26.09
#